data_26ca6dacfba993ecddb6d96df8695bb1
#
_entry.id   26ca6dacfba993ecddb6d96df8695bb1
#
_cell.length_a   1.000
_cell.length_b   1.000
_cell.length_c   1.000
_cell.angle_alpha   90.00
_cell.angle_beta   90.00
_cell.angle_gamma   90.00
#
_symmetry.space_group_name_H-M   'P 1'
#
loop_
_entity.id
_entity.type
_entity.pdbx_description
1 polymer ?
#
loop_
_entity_poly.entity_id
_entity_poly.type
_entity_poly.pdbx_seq_one_letter_code
_entity_poly.pdbx_strand_id
1 'polypeptide(L)'
;HTVVGAHGVPITCDRTLPELLAAPPELVVLPGGMPGTTNLAKSPAVEALVRRTLEHGGRAAAICAAPSVLAQYGLLAGRRATCYPGFENRCTGAHMVDADVVTDGPITTGRALGAAMAFALELVRLLTDEQTAARTAEEIVWRT
;
A
#
# COMPACT_ATOMS: atom_id res chain seq x y z
N HIS A 1 -11.28 3.44 18.75
CA HIS A 1 -11.15 2.78 17.45
C HIS A 1 -11.72 3.60 16.26
N THR A 2 -12.04 4.89 16.47
CA THR A 2 -12.50 5.75 15.39
C THR A 2 -11.41 6.73 15.01
N VAL A 3 -11.09 6.83 13.73
CA VAL A 3 -10.19 7.84 13.15
C VAL A 3 -10.98 8.80 12.29
N VAL A 4 -10.55 10.06 12.24
CA VAL A 4 -11.20 11.07 11.40
C VAL A 4 -10.28 11.35 10.22
N GLY A 5 -10.79 11.15 9.01
CA GLY A 5 -10.08 11.44 7.78
C GLY A 5 -9.84 12.95 7.58
N ALA A 6 -8.96 13.30 6.65
CA ALA A 6 -8.59 14.71 6.37
C ALA A 6 -9.78 15.61 5.97
N HIS A 7 -10.88 15.04 5.51
CA HIS A 7 -12.11 15.74 5.14
C HIS A 7 -13.23 15.63 6.18
N GLY A 8 -12.89 15.28 7.44
CA GLY A 8 -13.83 15.22 8.55
C GLY A 8 -14.72 13.96 8.60
N VAL A 9 -14.50 13.00 7.73
CA VAL A 9 -15.28 11.74 7.72
C VAL A 9 -14.73 10.78 8.79
N PRO A 10 -15.54 10.39 9.81
CA PRO A 10 -15.12 9.41 10.78
C PRO A 10 -15.19 7.99 10.21
N ILE A 11 -14.17 7.17 10.50
CA ILE A 11 -14.08 5.76 10.10
C ILE A 11 -13.84 4.95 11.36
N THR A 12 -14.70 3.99 11.63
CA THR A 12 -14.51 3.02 12.72
C THR A 12 -13.60 1.91 12.24
N CYS A 13 -12.53 1.64 13.00
CA CYS A 13 -11.56 0.61 12.68
C CYS A 13 -11.96 -0.71 13.37
N ASP A 14 -11.82 -1.82 12.65
CA ASP A 14 -12.11 -3.16 13.18
C ASP A 14 -11.05 -3.62 14.19
N ARG A 15 -9.80 -3.15 14.02
CA ARG A 15 -8.65 -3.53 14.85
C ARG A 15 -7.73 -2.35 15.13
N THR A 16 -6.92 -2.52 16.17
CA THR A 16 -5.85 -1.58 16.55
C THR A 16 -4.48 -2.08 16.11
N LEU A 17 -3.50 -1.19 16.03
CA LEU A 17 -2.10 -1.57 15.72
C LEU A 17 -1.51 -2.60 16.70
N PRO A 18 -1.71 -2.51 18.03
CA PRO A 18 -1.22 -3.55 18.95
C PRO A 18 -1.78 -4.94 18.64
N GLU A 19 -3.06 -5.05 18.28
CA GLU A 19 -3.67 -6.33 17.91
C GLU A 19 -3.07 -6.90 16.63
N LEU A 20 -2.82 -6.04 15.62
CA LEU A 20 -2.17 -6.44 14.36
C LEU A 20 -0.70 -6.81 14.56
N LEU A 21 0.00 -6.13 15.48
CA LEU A 21 1.37 -6.49 15.82
C LEU A 21 1.46 -7.86 16.50
N ALA A 22 0.45 -8.26 17.27
CA ALA A 22 0.39 -9.59 17.88
C ALA A 22 0.13 -10.71 16.86
N ALA A 23 -0.63 -10.41 15.79
CA ALA A 23 -0.94 -11.33 14.70
C ALA A 23 -0.82 -10.59 13.36
N PRO A 24 0.38 -10.52 12.77
CA PRO A 24 0.61 -9.78 11.52
C PRO A 24 -0.26 -10.32 10.38
N PRO A 25 -0.87 -9.42 9.57
CA PRO A 25 -1.69 -9.83 8.43
C PRO A 25 -0.83 -10.34 7.27
N GLU A 26 -1.46 -11.02 6.32
CA GLU A 26 -0.80 -11.42 5.06
C GLU A 26 -0.44 -10.23 4.16
N LEU A 27 -1.17 -9.12 4.29
CA LEU A 27 -0.95 -7.91 3.52
C LEU A 27 -1.19 -6.67 4.40
N VAL A 28 -0.23 -5.75 4.37
CA VAL A 28 -0.41 -4.38 4.88
C VAL A 28 -0.51 -3.42 3.71
N VAL A 29 -1.57 -2.60 3.68
CA VAL A 29 -1.76 -1.57 2.66
C VAL A 29 -1.66 -0.19 3.33
N LEU A 30 -0.76 0.65 2.84
CA LEU A 30 -0.61 2.04 3.27
C LEU A 30 -1.35 2.96 2.30
N PRO A 31 -2.44 3.62 2.74
CA PRO A 31 -3.14 4.59 1.91
C PRO A 31 -2.34 5.89 1.79
N GLY A 32 -2.55 6.58 0.68
CA GLY A 32 -2.01 7.92 0.45
C GLY A 32 -2.83 9.02 1.14
N GLY A 33 -2.67 10.22 0.62
CA GLY A 33 -3.29 11.44 1.13
C GLY A 33 -2.49 12.09 2.24
N MET A 34 -2.62 13.44 2.31
CA MET A 34 -1.95 14.23 3.33
C MET A 34 -2.98 14.78 4.33
N PRO A 35 -2.69 14.87 5.63
CA PRO A 35 -1.41 14.56 6.29
C PRO A 35 -1.24 13.08 6.68
N GLY A 36 -2.16 12.18 6.28
CA GLY A 36 -2.17 10.77 6.64
C GLY A 36 -0.83 10.08 6.34
N THR A 37 -0.27 10.27 5.14
CA THR A 37 1.03 9.71 4.75
C THR A 37 2.15 10.15 5.70
N THR A 38 2.18 11.42 6.11
CA THR A 38 3.17 11.94 7.07
C THR A 38 2.99 11.29 8.45
N ASN A 39 1.75 11.06 8.87
CA ASN A 39 1.46 10.41 10.15
C ASN A 39 1.89 8.94 10.14
N LEU A 40 1.64 8.22 9.05
CA LEU A 40 2.13 6.84 8.87
C LEU A 40 3.66 6.79 8.93
N ALA A 41 4.34 7.69 8.22
CA ALA A 41 5.81 7.76 8.19
C ALA A 41 6.45 8.01 9.56
N LYS A 42 5.75 8.72 10.45
CA LYS A 42 6.21 9.04 11.81
C LYS A 42 5.87 7.98 12.86
N SER A 43 5.13 6.94 12.50
CA SER A 43 4.65 5.92 13.43
C SER A 43 5.59 4.70 13.47
N PRO A 44 6.38 4.51 14.55
CA PRO A 44 7.21 3.31 14.69
C PRO A 44 6.39 2.01 14.70
N ALA A 45 5.15 2.07 15.17
CA ALA A 45 4.26 0.91 15.20
C ALA A 45 3.82 0.49 13.79
N VAL A 46 3.63 1.44 12.86
CA VAL A 46 3.35 1.15 11.45
C VAL A 46 4.58 0.51 10.79
N GLU A 47 5.77 1.08 11.01
CA GLU A 47 7.01 0.48 10.49
C GLU A 47 7.20 -0.95 11.00
N ALA A 48 7.02 -1.16 12.32
CA ALA A 48 7.13 -2.48 12.93
C ALA A 48 6.12 -3.47 12.32
N LEU A 49 4.87 -3.05 12.08
CA LEU A 49 3.85 -3.89 11.46
C LEU A 49 4.26 -4.29 10.03
N VAL A 50 4.68 -3.34 9.22
CA VAL A 50 5.13 -3.62 7.83
C VAL A 50 6.29 -4.62 7.83
N ARG A 51 7.32 -4.39 8.66
CA ARG A 51 8.48 -5.29 8.74
C ARG A 51 8.08 -6.70 9.20
N ARG A 52 7.28 -6.81 10.27
CA ARG A 52 6.81 -8.11 10.76
C ARG A 52 5.98 -8.87 9.73
N THR A 53 5.10 -8.17 9.00
CA THR A 53 4.33 -8.79 7.91
C THR A 53 5.27 -9.38 6.85
N LEU A 54 6.28 -8.63 6.42
CA LEU A 54 7.25 -9.11 5.43
C LEU A 54 8.12 -10.27 5.97
N GLU A 55 8.55 -10.20 7.23
CA GLU A 55 9.33 -11.26 7.90
C GLU A 55 8.56 -12.58 8.02
N HIS A 56 7.23 -12.52 8.12
CA HIS A 56 6.35 -13.69 8.13
C HIS A 56 5.93 -14.17 6.72
N GLY A 57 6.58 -13.67 5.67
CA GLY A 57 6.30 -14.06 4.29
C GLY A 57 5.09 -13.35 3.68
N GLY A 58 4.53 -12.35 4.37
CA GLY A 58 3.45 -11.52 3.86
C GLY A 58 3.92 -10.44 2.89
N ARG A 59 3.04 -9.51 2.55
CA ARG A 59 3.24 -8.47 1.55
C ARG A 59 2.99 -7.08 2.13
N ALA A 60 3.63 -6.08 1.54
CA ALA A 60 3.31 -4.69 1.80
C ALA A 60 2.94 -3.97 0.51
N ALA A 61 1.94 -3.11 0.58
CA ALA A 61 1.51 -2.31 -0.55
C ALA A 61 1.32 -0.85 -0.13
N ALA A 62 1.51 0.06 -1.07
CA ALA A 62 1.34 1.49 -0.82
C ALA A 62 0.87 2.19 -2.09
N ILE A 63 -0.03 3.17 -1.96
CA ILE A 63 -0.57 3.89 -3.13
C ILE A 63 -0.42 5.40 -2.97
N CYS A 64 -0.31 6.11 -4.10
CA CYS A 64 -0.28 7.57 -4.16
C CYS A 64 0.98 8.15 -3.50
N ALA A 65 0.85 8.89 -2.40
CA ALA A 65 1.99 9.43 -1.64
C ALA A 65 2.67 8.39 -0.75
N ALA A 66 1.98 7.31 -0.37
CA ALA A 66 2.45 6.35 0.62
C ALA A 66 3.65 5.47 0.20
N PRO A 67 3.99 5.23 -1.08
CA PRO A 67 5.26 4.61 -1.44
C PRO A 67 6.49 5.30 -0.82
N SER A 68 6.42 6.62 -0.59
CA SER A 68 7.47 7.37 0.11
C SER A 68 7.69 6.89 1.55
N VAL A 69 6.67 6.33 2.21
CA VAL A 69 6.77 5.74 3.55
C VAL A 69 7.57 4.45 3.50
N LEU A 70 7.28 3.57 2.54
CA LEU A 70 8.06 2.34 2.33
C LEU A 70 9.52 2.65 1.97
N ALA A 71 9.75 3.71 1.18
CA ALA A 71 11.11 4.17 0.87
C ALA A 71 11.85 4.66 2.12
N GLN A 72 11.18 5.43 2.99
CA GLN A 72 11.74 5.88 4.27
C GLN A 72 12.14 4.69 5.16
N TYR A 73 11.41 3.59 5.11
CA TYR A 73 11.74 2.35 5.82
C TYR A 73 12.87 1.55 5.13
N GLY A 74 13.41 2.03 4.00
CA GLY A 74 14.45 1.34 3.22
C GLY A 74 13.94 0.16 2.39
N LEU A 75 12.63 -0.04 2.32
CA LEU A 75 12.01 -1.22 1.69
C LEU A 75 11.93 -1.11 0.17
N LEU A 76 12.15 0.07 -0.41
CA LEU A 76 12.16 0.27 -1.86
C LEU A 76 13.58 0.30 -2.46
N ALA A 77 14.62 0.14 -1.67
CA ALA A 77 15.99 0.17 -2.17
C ALA A 77 16.24 -0.92 -3.21
N GLY A 78 16.67 -0.52 -4.42
CA GLY A 78 16.91 -1.41 -5.56
C GLY A 78 15.66 -2.01 -6.20
N ARG A 79 14.45 -1.62 -5.78
CA ARG A 79 13.18 -2.13 -6.32
C ARG A 79 12.57 -1.17 -7.33
N ARG A 80 11.83 -1.71 -8.27
CA ARG A 80 10.94 -0.94 -9.14
C ARG A 80 9.72 -0.49 -8.33
N ALA A 81 9.32 0.76 -8.53
CA ALA A 81 8.16 1.33 -7.83
C ALA A 81 7.49 2.43 -8.66
N THR A 82 6.25 2.73 -8.33
CA THR A 82 5.53 3.92 -8.78
C THR A 82 4.99 4.68 -7.58
N CYS A 83 4.67 5.95 -7.76
CA CYS A 83 4.07 6.79 -6.72
C CYS A 83 3.27 7.93 -7.36
N TYR A 84 2.67 8.78 -6.53
CA TYR A 84 2.02 9.99 -7.00
C TYR A 84 3.03 10.91 -7.70
N PRO A 85 2.71 11.49 -8.88
CA PRO A 85 3.59 12.41 -9.61
C PRO A 85 4.09 13.56 -8.73
N GLY A 86 5.41 13.75 -8.68
CA GLY A 86 6.08 14.72 -7.81
C GLY A 86 6.56 14.17 -6.47
N PHE A 87 6.29 12.90 -6.14
CA PHE A 87 6.79 12.21 -4.95
C PHE A 87 8.01 11.30 -5.22
N GLU A 88 8.48 11.23 -6.46
CA GLU A 88 9.59 10.36 -6.88
C GLU A 88 10.85 10.61 -6.05
N ASN A 89 11.17 11.89 -5.80
CA ASN A 89 12.34 12.29 -4.98
C ASN A 89 12.24 11.83 -3.52
N ARG A 90 11.06 11.45 -3.05
CA ARG A 90 10.84 10.90 -1.70
C ARG A 90 10.91 9.37 -1.67
N CYS A 91 10.91 8.74 -2.84
CA CYS A 91 11.07 7.28 -2.99
C CYS A 91 12.54 6.90 -3.14
N THR A 92 13.36 7.32 -2.18
CA THR A 92 14.82 7.18 -2.21
C THR A 92 15.24 5.71 -2.39
N GLY A 93 16.13 5.48 -3.34
CA GLY A 93 16.69 4.16 -3.63
C GLY A 93 15.83 3.30 -4.56
N ALA A 94 14.61 3.73 -4.89
CA ALA A 94 13.75 3.02 -5.84
C ALA A 94 14.11 3.34 -7.30
N HIS A 95 13.86 2.38 -8.18
CA HIS A 95 13.84 2.58 -9.63
C HIS A 95 12.41 2.97 -10.03
N MET A 96 12.15 4.27 -10.21
CA MET A 96 10.82 4.78 -10.49
C MET A 96 10.38 4.40 -11.89
N VAL A 97 9.15 3.91 -12.01
CA VAL A 97 8.51 3.46 -13.25
C VAL A 97 7.22 4.26 -13.47
N ASP A 98 7.02 4.74 -14.68
CA ASP A 98 5.76 5.37 -15.09
C ASP A 98 4.73 4.27 -15.42
N ALA A 99 4.03 3.80 -14.41
CA ALA A 99 3.00 2.77 -14.52
C ALA A 99 1.94 2.99 -13.41
N ASP A 100 0.75 2.53 -13.64
CA ASP A 100 -0.35 2.64 -12.66
C ASP A 100 -0.10 1.75 -11.44
N VAL A 101 0.45 0.55 -11.63
CA VAL A 101 0.76 -0.42 -10.58
C VAL A 101 2.09 -1.09 -10.88
N VAL A 102 2.92 -1.24 -9.87
CA VAL A 102 4.20 -1.95 -9.94
C VAL A 102 4.30 -2.92 -8.78
N THR A 103 4.47 -4.21 -9.08
CA THR A 103 4.83 -5.24 -8.08
C THR A 103 6.30 -5.64 -8.29
N ASP A 104 7.08 -5.61 -7.21
CA ASP A 104 8.47 -6.07 -7.18
C ASP A 104 8.71 -6.87 -5.90
N GLY A 105 8.79 -8.20 -6.05
CA GLY A 105 8.87 -9.12 -4.92
C GLY A 105 7.64 -9.03 -4.01
N PRO A 106 7.81 -8.81 -2.70
CA PRO A 106 6.68 -8.72 -1.77
C PRO A 106 6.07 -7.31 -1.69
N ILE A 107 6.55 -6.34 -2.47
CA ILE A 107 6.11 -4.95 -2.43
C ILE A 107 5.28 -4.63 -3.68
N THR A 108 4.10 -4.00 -3.46
CA THR A 108 3.27 -3.46 -4.55
C THR A 108 3.06 -1.96 -4.33
N THR A 109 3.26 -1.17 -5.36
CA THR A 109 3.02 0.27 -5.33
C THR A 109 2.01 0.67 -6.39
N GLY A 110 1.13 1.62 -6.05
CA GLY A 110 0.13 2.20 -6.95
C GLY A 110 0.35 3.71 -7.13
N ARG A 111 0.07 4.21 -8.33
CA ARG A 111 0.39 5.59 -8.72
C ARG A 111 -0.46 6.62 -7.98
N ALA A 112 -1.77 6.52 -8.07
CA ALA A 112 -2.69 7.53 -7.54
C ALA A 112 -4.13 6.98 -7.43
N LEU A 113 -5.05 7.85 -7.00
CA LEU A 113 -6.48 7.51 -6.91
C LEU A 113 -7.03 6.92 -8.24
N GLY A 114 -6.63 7.46 -9.39
CA GLY A 114 -7.06 6.94 -10.69
C GLY A 114 -6.64 5.50 -10.96
N ALA A 115 -5.57 5.02 -10.32
CA ALA A 115 -5.08 3.66 -10.41
C ALA A 115 -5.62 2.73 -9.30
N ALA A 116 -6.52 3.21 -8.42
CA ALA A 116 -6.94 2.45 -7.24
C ALA A 116 -7.60 1.11 -7.58
N MET A 117 -8.38 1.04 -8.65
CA MET A 117 -9.02 -0.21 -9.06
C MET A 117 -8.00 -1.21 -9.61
N ALA A 118 -7.09 -0.77 -10.48
CA ALA A 118 -6.01 -1.62 -11.00
C ALA A 118 -5.12 -2.11 -9.84
N PHE A 119 -4.80 -1.23 -8.89
CA PHE A 119 -4.04 -1.58 -7.69
C PHE A 119 -4.78 -2.62 -6.84
N ALA A 120 -6.07 -2.45 -6.59
CA ALA A 120 -6.87 -3.40 -5.82
C ALA A 120 -6.96 -4.77 -6.50
N LEU A 121 -7.19 -4.82 -7.82
CA LEU A 121 -7.23 -6.07 -8.59
C LEU A 121 -5.88 -6.80 -8.59
N GLU A 122 -4.77 -6.07 -8.66
CA GLU A 122 -3.43 -6.66 -8.50
C GLU A 122 -3.26 -7.29 -7.10
N LEU A 123 -3.74 -6.63 -6.03
CA LEU A 123 -3.69 -7.19 -4.68
C LEU A 123 -4.57 -8.44 -4.55
N VAL A 124 -5.76 -8.46 -5.16
CA VAL A 124 -6.60 -9.67 -5.23
C VAL A 124 -5.83 -10.81 -5.92
N ARG A 125 -5.22 -10.54 -7.08
CA ARG A 125 -4.42 -11.52 -7.82
C ARG A 125 -3.29 -12.11 -6.97
N LEU A 126 -2.59 -11.26 -6.20
CA LEU A 126 -1.46 -11.66 -5.36
C LEU A 126 -1.87 -12.45 -4.12
N LEU A 127 -3.05 -12.20 -3.57
CA LEU A 127 -3.58 -12.89 -2.38
C LEU A 127 -4.36 -14.16 -2.72
N THR A 128 -4.80 -14.28 -3.96
CA THR A 128 -5.60 -15.43 -4.44
C THR A 128 -4.96 -16.00 -5.71
N ASP A 129 -5.51 -15.67 -6.87
CA ASP A 129 -5.04 -16.09 -8.19
C ASP A 129 -5.55 -15.17 -9.29
N GLU A 130 -5.03 -15.38 -10.50
CA GLU A 130 -5.39 -14.64 -11.72
C GLU A 130 -6.89 -14.78 -12.06
N GLN A 131 -7.44 -15.98 -11.89
CA GLN A 131 -8.84 -16.26 -12.25
C GLN A 131 -9.80 -15.50 -11.32
N THR A 132 -9.49 -15.45 -10.03
CA THR A 132 -10.28 -14.71 -9.04
C THR A 132 -10.22 -13.20 -9.31
N ALA A 133 -9.05 -12.68 -9.63
CA ALA A 133 -8.90 -11.26 -9.99
C ALA A 133 -9.68 -10.93 -11.27
N ALA A 134 -9.60 -11.77 -12.31
CA ALA A 134 -10.36 -11.58 -13.55
C ALA A 134 -11.87 -11.60 -13.31
N ARG A 135 -12.37 -12.58 -12.56
CA ARG A 135 -13.80 -12.64 -12.18
C ARG A 135 -14.23 -11.41 -11.40
N THR A 136 -13.43 -10.96 -10.44
CA THR A 136 -13.71 -9.74 -9.67
C THR A 136 -13.79 -8.53 -10.59
N ALA A 137 -12.88 -8.41 -11.55
CA ALA A 137 -12.91 -7.32 -12.53
C ALA A 137 -14.19 -7.33 -13.38
N GLU A 138 -14.65 -8.50 -13.80
CA GLU A 138 -15.93 -8.66 -14.53
C GLU A 138 -17.12 -8.26 -13.65
N GLU A 139 -17.19 -8.73 -12.40
CA GLU A 139 -18.29 -8.44 -11.46
C GLU A 139 -18.43 -6.95 -11.16
N ILE A 140 -17.34 -6.21 -11.04
CA ILE A 140 -17.33 -4.76 -10.83
C ILE A 140 -17.43 -3.96 -12.13
N VAL A 141 -17.56 -4.63 -13.28
CA VAL A 141 -17.63 -4.03 -14.62
C VAL A 141 -16.37 -3.15 -14.91
N TRP A 142 -15.22 -3.58 -14.39
CA TRP A 142 -13.95 -2.88 -14.65
C TRP A 142 -13.54 -3.03 -16.11
N ARG A 143 -13.23 -1.90 -16.76
CA ARG A 143 -12.72 -1.84 -18.13
C ARG A 143 -11.35 -1.16 -18.12
N THR A 144 -10.36 -1.82 -18.68
CA THR A 144 -9.03 -1.27 -18.94
C THR A 144 -9.04 -0.39 -20.18
#